data_ba75276c76b1085763f0a204d9719314
#
_entry.id   ba75276c76b1085763f0a204d9719314
#
_cell.length_a   1.000
_cell.length_b   1.000
_cell.length_c   1.000
_cell.angle_alpha   90.00
_cell.angle_beta   90.00
_cell.angle_gamma   90.00
#
_symmetry.space_group_name_H-M   'P 1'
#
loop_
_entity.id
_entity.type
_entity.pdbx_description
1 polymer ?
#
loop_
_entity_poly.entity_id
_entity_poly.type
_entity_poly.pdbx_seq_one_letter_code
_entity_poly.pdbx_strand_id
1 'polypeptide(L)'
;MVKWPDGTRVMVRNKPDQVLFVLVAYRLLAPGSEWRLHREWFRRSALADLLGEDAGLAEIHKLYRCHDRLLVHKQAVFDHLTGRWRDLFNISYDVLLYDLTSTYFEADPPFPEGDKRRFGYSRDHRPDCVQIVIALVVTPEGLPLAYEVLPGNTADKTTLRGFLERIERQYGKARRVWLMDRGVPTEEVLAEMRAAAPPVHYLVGTPKVA
;
A
#
# COMPACT_ATOMS: atom_id res chain seq x y z
N MET A 1 -19.03 20.27 -9.54
CA MET A 1 -18.00 20.84 -10.44
C MET A 1 -16.91 21.42 -9.57
N VAL A 2 -15.74 20.78 -9.48
CA VAL A 2 -14.62 21.27 -8.69
C VAL A 2 -13.80 22.22 -9.57
N LYS A 3 -13.55 23.44 -9.08
CA LYS A 3 -12.74 24.45 -9.77
C LYS A 3 -11.33 24.43 -9.20
N TRP A 4 -10.34 24.08 -10.00
CA TRP A 4 -8.94 24.16 -9.62
C TRP A 4 -8.44 25.62 -9.60
N PRO A 5 -7.34 25.91 -8.85
CA PRO A 5 -6.79 27.27 -8.75
C PRO A 5 -6.44 27.90 -10.11
N ASP A 6 -6.14 27.09 -11.13
CA ASP A 6 -5.85 27.50 -12.49
C ASP A 6 -7.10 27.79 -13.34
N GLY A 7 -8.29 27.71 -12.76
CA GLY A 7 -9.57 27.91 -13.44
C GLY A 7 -10.13 26.68 -14.15
N THR A 8 -9.40 25.56 -14.20
CA THR A 8 -9.85 24.32 -14.82
C THR A 8 -11.03 23.74 -14.05
N ARG A 9 -12.12 23.46 -14.75
CA ARG A 9 -13.32 22.85 -14.16
C ARG A 9 -13.31 21.36 -14.46
N VAL A 10 -13.04 20.54 -13.45
CA VAL A 10 -13.19 19.09 -13.58
C VAL A 10 -14.62 18.73 -13.16
N MET A 11 -15.39 18.23 -14.10
CA MET A 11 -16.68 17.62 -13.80
C MET A 11 -16.46 16.14 -13.49
N VAL A 12 -16.50 15.78 -12.23
CA VAL A 12 -16.60 14.37 -11.80
C VAL A 12 -18.01 13.90 -12.15
N ARG A 13 -18.19 13.39 -13.36
CA ARG A 13 -19.52 13.04 -13.90
C ARG A 13 -19.96 11.62 -13.64
N ASN A 14 -19.02 10.73 -13.28
CA ASN A 14 -19.33 9.32 -13.07
C ASN A 14 -19.42 9.00 -11.59
N LYS A 15 -20.49 8.34 -11.18
CA LYS A 15 -20.67 7.92 -9.75
C LYS A 15 -19.50 7.14 -9.17
N PRO A 16 -18.83 6.24 -9.91
CA PRO A 16 -17.60 5.58 -9.41
C PRO A 16 -16.48 6.54 -9.06
N ASP A 17 -16.28 7.59 -9.84
CA ASP A 17 -15.22 8.58 -9.62
C ASP A 17 -15.52 9.44 -8.39
N GLN A 18 -16.80 9.73 -8.13
CA GLN A 18 -17.26 10.42 -6.93
C GLN A 18 -17.04 9.59 -5.67
N VAL A 19 -17.31 8.27 -5.72
CA VAL A 19 -17.04 7.35 -4.59
C VAL A 19 -15.54 7.31 -4.28
N LEU A 20 -14.71 7.22 -5.30
CA LEU A 20 -13.25 7.27 -5.11
C LEU A 20 -12.80 8.61 -4.52
N PHE A 21 -13.35 9.72 -5.01
CA PHE A 21 -13.06 11.04 -4.47
C PHE A 21 -13.44 11.14 -3.00
N VAL A 22 -14.60 10.64 -2.60
CA VAL A 22 -15.05 10.60 -1.20
C VAL A 22 -14.11 9.79 -0.33
N LEU A 23 -13.68 8.60 -0.81
CA LEU A 23 -12.71 7.76 -0.10
C LEU A 23 -11.38 8.47 0.11
N VAL A 24 -10.83 9.10 -0.93
CA VAL A 24 -9.56 9.83 -0.85
C VAL A 24 -9.68 11.05 0.06
N ALA A 25 -10.73 11.86 -0.10
CA ALA A 25 -10.97 13.03 0.75
C ALA A 25 -11.10 12.63 2.22
N TYR A 26 -11.83 11.57 2.52
CA TYR A 26 -11.97 11.05 3.87
C TYR A 26 -10.63 10.61 4.47
N ARG A 27 -9.82 9.88 3.71
CA ARG A 27 -8.48 9.45 4.18
C ARG A 27 -7.55 10.61 4.48
N LEU A 28 -7.67 11.70 3.74
CA LEU A 28 -6.85 12.91 3.96
C LEU A 28 -7.35 13.78 5.11
N LEU A 29 -8.68 13.91 5.27
CA LEU A 29 -9.27 14.89 6.20
C LEU A 29 -9.61 14.31 7.57
N ALA A 30 -10.04 13.04 7.62
CA ALA A 30 -10.48 12.40 8.86
C ALA A 30 -10.27 10.87 8.78
N PRO A 31 -9.03 10.38 8.65
CA PRO A 31 -8.76 8.97 8.40
C PRO A 31 -9.45 8.04 9.41
N GLY A 32 -10.07 6.99 8.88
CA GLY A 32 -10.81 6.03 9.67
C GLY A 32 -11.35 4.88 8.82
N SER A 33 -12.22 4.05 9.38
CA SER A 33 -12.82 2.93 8.67
C SER A 33 -13.91 3.39 7.69
N GLU A 34 -14.17 2.58 6.65
CA GLU A 34 -15.28 2.79 5.72
C GLU A 34 -16.64 2.79 6.45
N TRP A 35 -16.74 2.04 7.54
CA TRP A 35 -17.92 2.04 8.39
C TRP A 35 -18.19 3.40 9.02
N ARG A 36 -17.14 4.06 9.56
CA ARG A 36 -17.24 5.43 10.11
C ARG A 36 -17.55 6.44 9.01
N LEU A 37 -16.94 6.30 7.82
CA LEU A 37 -17.25 7.11 6.66
C LEU A 37 -18.72 7.01 6.29
N HIS A 38 -19.27 5.79 6.17
CA HIS A 38 -20.65 5.51 5.84
C HIS A 38 -21.64 6.04 6.89
N ARG A 39 -21.40 5.74 8.17
CA ARG A 39 -22.36 6.01 9.24
C ARG A 39 -22.36 7.45 9.73
N GLU A 40 -21.19 8.08 9.76
CA GLU A 40 -21.03 9.35 10.48
C GLU A 40 -20.47 10.47 9.59
N TRP A 41 -19.26 10.27 9.09
CA TRP A 41 -18.47 11.38 8.57
C TRP A 41 -19.08 12.00 7.31
N PHE A 42 -19.53 11.20 6.35
CA PHE A 42 -20.08 11.71 5.09
C PHE A 42 -21.31 12.58 5.34
N ARG A 43 -22.20 12.16 6.24
CA ARG A 43 -23.43 12.90 6.57
C ARG A 43 -23.19 14.21 7.31
N ARG A 44 -22.06 14.35 7.99
CA ARG A 44 -21.65 15.54 8.72
C ARG A 44 -20.72 16.44 7.91
N SER A 45 -20.27 15.99 6.76
CA SER A 45 -19.39 16.75 5.88
C SER A 45 -20.22 17.51 4.84
N ALA A 46 -19.63 18.57 4.29
CA ALA A 46 -20.22 19.29 3.16
C ALA A 46 -20.05 18.57 1.81
N LEU A 47 -19.51 17.34 1.80
CA LEU A 47 -19.21 16.65 0.52
C LEU A 47 -20.46 16.29 -0.27
N ALA A 48 -21.56 15.93 0.41
CA ALA A 48 -22.81 15.64 -0.27
C ALA A 48 -23.29 16.86 -1.08
N ASP A 49 -23.31 18.04 -0.43
CA ASP A 49 -23.72 19.30 -1.07
C ASP A 49 -22.75 19.71 -2.18
N LEU A 50 -21.44 19.60 -1.95
CA LEU A 50 -20.41 19.95 -2.92
C LEU A 50 -20.44 19.07 -4.18
N LEU A 51 -20.80 17.80 -4.01
CA LEU A 51 -20.90 16.84 -5.11
C LEU A 51 -22.28 16.85 -5.78
N GLY A 52 -23.28 17.51 -5.16
CA GLY A 52 -24.66 17.52 -5.65
C GLY A 52 -25.32 16.15 -5.58
N GLU A 53 -24.93 15.34 -4.59
CA GLU A 53 -25.37 13.96 -4.41
C GLU A 53 -25.85 13.72 -2.97
N ASP A 54 -26.70 12.72 -2.81
CA ASP A 54 -27.20 12.33 -1.49
C ASP A 54 -26.23 11.40 -0.72
N ALA A 55 -26.65 10.98 0.46
CA ALA A 55 -25.90 10.04 1.29
C ALA A 55 -25.63 8.67 0.61
N GLY A 56 -26.28 8.39 -0.49
CA GLY A 56 -26.12 7.16 -1.27
C GLY A 56 -24.72 6.98 -1.89
N LEU A 57 -23.91 8.05 -2.01
CA LEU A 57 -22.52 7.93 -2.44
C LEU A 57 -21.65 7.14 -1.44
N ALA A 58 -21.87 7.34 -0.16
CA ALA A 58 -21.10 6.69 0.90
C ALA A 58 -21.74 5.40 1.41
N GLU A 59 -22.59 4.74 0.64
CA GLU A 59 -23.10 3.42 0.98
C GLU A 59 -21.98 2.39 1.07
N ILE A 60 -21.98 1.61 2.16
CA ILE A 60 -20.87 0.72 2.51
C ILE A 60 -20.47 -0.23 1.38
N HIS A 61 -21.45 -0.82 0.67
CA HIS A 61 -21.16 -1.71 -0.44
C HIS A 61 -20.55 -0.99 -1.66
N LYS A 62 -20.84 0.30 -1.87
CA LYS A 62 -20.22 1.11 -2.94
C LYS A 62 -18.77 1.42 -2.62
N LEU A 63 -18.47 1.71 -1.34
CA LEU A 63 -17.10 1.94 -0.88
C LEU A 63 -16.23 0.71 -1.10
N TYR A 64 -16.67 -0.46 -0.63
CA TYR A 64 -15.92 -1.71 -0.84
C TYR A 64 -15.80 -2.10 -2.31
N ARG A 65 -16.87 -1.96 -3.09
CA ARG A 65 -16.80 -2.19 -4.55
C ARG A 65 -15.83 -1.25 -5.26
N CYS A 66 -15.65 -0.04 -4.76
CA CYS A 66 -14.65 0.88 -5.28
C CYS A 66 -13.23 0.35 -5.03
N HIS A 67 -12.95 -0.19 -3.83
CA HIS A 67 -11.68 -0.85 -3.52
C HIS A 67 -11.43 -2.06 -4.43
N ASP A 68 -12.43 -2.92 -4.64
CA ASP A 68 -12.32 -4.09 -5.53
C ASP A 68 -11.95 -3.68 -6.96
N ARG A 69 -12.55 -2.60 -7.47
CA ARG A 69 -12.21 -2.06 -8.78
C ARG A 69 -10.79 -1.50 -8.85
N LEU A 70 -10.36 -0.77 -7.82
CA LEU A 70 -8.98 -0.27 -7.76
C LEU A 70 -7.97 -1.40 -7.72
N LEU A 71 -8.27 -2.49 -7.01
CA LEU A 71 -7.38 -3.63 -6.88
C LEU A 71 -7.06 -4.27 -8.23
N VAL A 72 -8.03 -4.37 -9.12
CA VAL A 72 -7.82 -4.88 -10.50
C VAL A 72 -6.84 -4.00 -11.28
N HIS A 73 -6.83 -2.70 -11.02
CA HIS A 73 -5.97 -1.72 -11.68
C HIS A 73 -4.74 -1.32 -10.85
N LYS A 74 -4.43 -2.08 -9.80
CA LYS A 74 -3.36 -1.77 -8.84
C LYS A 74 -2.07 -1.33 -9.53
N GLN A 75 -1.58 -2.12 -10.49
CA GLN A 75 -0.32 -1.84 -11.17
C GLN A 75 -0.38 -0.52 -11.96
N ALA A 76 -1.42 -0.31 -12.74
CA ALA A 76 -1.60 0.90 -13.53
C ALA A 76 -1.69 2.16 -12.64
N VAL A 77 -2.33 2.05 -11.47
CA VAL A 77 -2.38 3.15 -10.49
C VAL A 77 -0.99 3.46 -9.95
N PHE A 78 -0.19 2.45 -9.59
CA PHE A 78 1.17 2.66 -9.12
C PHE A 78 2.07 3.26 -10.19
N ASP A 79 2.00 2.78 -11.43
CA ASP A 79 2.78 3.31 -12.54
C ASP A 79 2.45 4.79 -12.80
N HIS A 80 1.16 5.13 -12.79
CA HIS A 80 0.71 6.51 -12.92
C HIS A 80 1.21 7.40 -11.78
N LEU A 81 1.03 6.98 -10.54
CA LEU A 81 1.47 7.74 -9.36
C LEU A 81 2.98 7.93 -9.35
N THR A 82 3.74 6.88 -9.64
CA THR A 82 5.21 6.94 -9.71
C THR A 82 5.69 7.94 -10.76
N GLY A 83 5.05 7.97 -11.93
CA GLY A 83 5.32 8.99 -12.95
C GLY A 83 5.03 10.41 -12.43
N ARG A 84 3.86 10.59 -11.81
CA ARG A 84 3.46 11.89 -11.24
C ARG A 84 4.38 12.38 -10.13
N TRP A 85 4.85 11.49 -9.25
CA TRP A 85 5.79 11.88 -8.19
C TRP A 85 7.14 12.32 -8.74
N ARG A 86 7.62 11.64 -9.79
CA ARG A 86 8.84 12.09 -10.51
C ARG A 86 8.65 13.49 -11.07
N ASP A 87 7.55 13.73 -11.76
CA ASP A 87 7.27 15.00 -12.42
C ASP A 87 7.04 16.15 -11.43
N LEU A 88 6.30 15.89 -10.35
CA LEU A 88 5.88 16.92 -9.39
C LEU A 88 6.92 17.20 -8.31
N PHE A 89 7.64 16.17 -7.87
CA PHE A 89 8.53 16.25 -6.70
C PHE A 89 9.99 15.97 -7.05
N ASN A 90 10.29 15.71 -8.32
CA ASN A 90 11.64 15.34 -8.79
C ASN A 90 12.24 14.18 -7.97
N ILE A 91 11.41 13.18 -7.65
CA ILE A 91 11.81 12.03 -6.84
C ILE A 91 12.76 11.14 -7.62
N SER A 92 13.92 10.81 -6.99
CA SER A 92 14.78 9.73 -7.47
C SER A 92 14.40 8.40 -6.81
N TYR A 93 14.69 7.30 -7.50
CA TYR A 93 14.46 5.94 -6.98
C TYR A 93 15.78 5.23 -6.71
N ASP A 94 16.80 6.00 -6.32
CA ASP A 94 18.13 5.49 -6.04
C ASP A 94 18.25 4.83 -4.68
N VAL A 95 17.40 5.23 -3.73
CA VAL A 95 17.29 4.64 -2.40
C VAL A 95 15.88 4.14 -2.20
N LEU A 96 15.73 2.90 -1.74
CA LEU A 96 14.44 2.27 -1.46
C LEU A 96 14.44 1.68 -0.05
N LEU A 97 13.36 1.93 0.67
CA LEU A 97 13.11 1.34 1.98
C LEU A 97 12.16 0.17 1.81
N TYR A 98 12.52 -0.97 2.37
CA TYR A 98 11.70 -2.17 2.39
C TYR A 98 11.40 -2.56 3.83
N ASP A 99 10.13 -2.74 4.12
CA ASP A 99 9.66 -3.21 5.42
C ASP A 99 8.49 -4.17 5.30
N LEU A 100 8.34 -4.99 6.34
CA LEU A 100 7.25 -5.92 6.52
C LEU A 100 6.47 -5.54 7.78
N THR A 101 5.18 -5.47 7.64
CA THR A 101 4.27 -5.32 8.79
C THR A 101 3.18 -6.38 8.73
N SER A 102 2.52 -6.63 9.85
CA SER A 102 1.35 -7.50 9.91
C SER A 102 0.14 -6.74 10.40
N THR A 103 -1.03 -7.21 10.02
CA THR A 103 -2.29 -6.77 10.62
C THR A 103 -3.15 -7.99 10.90
N TYR A 104 -3.82 -8.00 12.06
CA TYR A 104 -4.68 -9.09 12.48
C TYR A 104 -6.14 -8.82 12.15
N PHE A 105 -6.93 -9.88 12.14
CA PHE A 105 -8.37 -9.84 11.94
C PHE A 105 -9.06 -10.62 13.07
N GLU A 106 -10.02 -10.00 13.70
CA GLU A 106 -10.93 -10.66 14.66
C GLU A 106 -12.01 -11.41 13.88
N ALA A 107 -11.60 -12.49 13.22
CA ALA A 107 -12.47 -13.33 12.40
C ALA A 107 -12.00 -14.78 12.46
N ASP A 108 -12.96 -15.69 12.54
CA ASP A 108 -12.70 -17.12 12.66
C ASP A 108 -12.73 -17.85 11.32
N PRO A 109 -11.88 -18.90 11.13
CA PRO A 109 -12.00 -19.81 10.00
C PRO A 109 -13.33 -20.61 10.09
N PRO A 110 -13.81 -21.20 8.97
CA PRO A 110 -13.09 -21.34 7.70
C PRO A 110 -13.18 -20.09 6.80
N PHE A 111 -12.13 -19.86 6.04
CA PHE A 111 -12.08 -18.81 5.02
C PHE A 111 -12.14 -19.42 3.62
N PRO A 112 -12.56 -18.64 2.60
CA PRO A 112 -12.56 -19.07 1.21
C PRO A 112 -11.18 -19.58 0.75
N GLU A 113 -11.18 -20.44 -0.25
CA GLU A 113 -9.95 -20.89 -0.89
C GLU A 113 -9.16 -19.68 -1.45
N GLY A 114 -7.84 -19.69 -1.26
CA GLY A 114 -6.97 -18.58 -1.67
C GLY A 114 -6.92 -17.41 -0.68
N ASP A 115 -7.71 -17.42 0.39
CA ASP A 115 -7.62 -16.40 1.44
C ASP A 115 -6.22 -16.41 2.07
N LYS A 116 -5.70 -15.22 2.34
CA LYS A 116 -4.34 -15.04 2.88
C LYS A 116 -4.29 -14.94 4.40
N ARG A 117 -5.45 -14.85 5.06
CA ARG A 117 -5.51 -14.83 6.52
C ARG A 117 -5.06 -16.18 7.07
N ARG A 118 -4.05 -16.16 7.92
CA ARG A 118 -3.47 -17.34 8.59
C ARG A 118 -3.02 -16.97 9.98
N PHE A 119 -3.03 -17.94 10.89
CA PHE A 119 -2.32 -17.79 12.15
C PHE A 119 -0.81 -17.76 11.87
N GLY A 120 -0.10 -16.87 12.55
CA GLY A 120 1.32 -16.68 12.37
C GLY A 120 1.94 -15.91 13.53
N TYR A 121 3.19 -15.48 13.38
CA TYR A 121 3.85 -14.65 14.38
C TYR A 121 3.19 -13.27 14.42
N SER A 122 2.52 -12.97 15.53
CA SER A 122 1.83 -11.68 15.72
C SER A 122 2.76 -10.66 16.37
N ARG A 123 3.09 -9.60 15.66
CA ARG A 123 3.81 -8.44 16.20
C ARG A 123 2.95 -7.64 17.19
N ASP A 124 1.63 -7.72 17.04
CA ASP A 124 0.65 -7.03 17.89
C ASP A 124 0.28 -7.83 19.16
N HIS A 125 0.99 -8.93 19.42
CA HIS A 125 0.71 -9.84 20.56
C HIS A 125 -0.71 -10.42 20.56
N ARG A 126 -1.29 -10.66 19.36
CA ARG A 126 -2.60 -11.28 19.15
C ARG A 126 -2.45 -12.64 18.44
N PRO A 127 -1.84 -13.64 19.09
CA PRO A 127 -1.67 -14.98 18.53
C PRO A 127 -3.02 -15.72 18.37
N ASP A 128 -4.04 -15.23 19.04
CA ASP A 128 -5.43 -15.70 18.97
C ASP A 128 -6.14 -15.30 17.66
N CYS A 129 -5.59 -14.35 16.92
CA CYS A 129 -6.18 -13.83 15.69
C CYS A 129 -5.41 -14.27 14.45
N VAL A 130 -6.14 -14.48 13.35
CA VAL A 130 -5.52 -14.65 12.03
C VAL A 130 -5.00 -13.29 11.54
N GLN A 131 -3.96 -13.33 10.74
CA GLN A 131 -3.30 -12.13 10.22
C GLN A 131 -2.96 -12.26 8.75
N ILE A 132 -2.57 -11.15 8.15
CA ILE A 132 -1.84 -11.07 6.88
C ILE A 132 -0.52 -10.35 7.10
N VAL A 133 0.44 -10.59 6.24
CA VAL A 133 1.69 -9.83 6.19
C VAL A 133 1.63 -8.88 5.00
N ILE A 134 2.02 -7.63 5.21
CA ILE A 134 2.09 -6.59 4.18
C ILE A 134 3.56 -6.25 3.99
N ALA A 135 4.05 -6.47 2.79
CA ALA A 135 5.36 -6.02 2.36
C ALA A 135 5.21 -4.69 1.61
N LEU A 136 6.00 -3.70 1.95
CA LEU A 136 5.92 -2.35 1.41
C LEU A 136 7.30 -1.87 0.96
N VAL A 137 7.34 -1.25 -0.21
CA VAL A 137 8.51 -0.52 -0.71
C VAL A 137 8.15 0.95 -0.85
N VAL A 138 8.94 1.80 -0.24
CA VAL A 138 8.76 3.26 -0.28
C VAL A 138 10.07 3.97 -0.63
N THR A 139 9.94 5.21 -1.09
CA THR A 139 11.09 6.14 -1.20
C THR A 139 11.45 6.70 0.18
N PRO A 140 12.62 7.34 0.35
CA PRO A 140 12.97 8.02 1.60
C PRO A 140 11.95 9.09 2.04
N GLU A 141 11.24 9.69 1.09
CA GLU A 141 10.18 10.67 1.35
C GLU A 141 8.86 10.01 1.79
N GLY A 142 8.79 8.66 1.82
CA GLY A 142 7.62 7.90 2.24
C GLY A 142 6.61 7.61 1.12
N LEU A 143 6.95 7.86 -0.15
CA LEU A 143 6.05 7.60 -1.26
C LEU A 143 6.05 6.10 -1.62
N PRO A 144 4.90 5.41 -1.62
CA PRO A 144 4.83 3.98 -1.84
C PRO A 144 5.02 3.64 -3.31
N LEU A 145 5.97 2.75 -3.61
CA LEU A 145 6.26 2.27 -4.97
C LEU A 145 5.61 0.92 -5.27
N ALA A 146 5.56 0.05 -4.28
CA ALA A 146 4.95 -1.26 -4.41
C ALA A 146 4.51 -1.78 -3.05
N TYR A 147 3.46 -2.58 -3.03
CA TYR A 147 3.10 -3.38 -1.86
C TYR A 147 2.66 -4.77 -2.28
N GLU A 148 2.77 -5.71 -1.36
CA GLU A 148 2.24 -7.05 -1.52
C GLU A 148 1.55 -7.48 -0.24
N VAL A 149 0.41 -8.15 -0.40
CA VAL A 149 -0.28 -8.81 0.70
C VAL A 149 0.08 -10.29 0.64
N LEU A 150 0.66 -10.81 1.70
CA LEU A 150 1.17 -12.16 1.83
C LEU A 150 0.38 -12.94 2.87
N PRO A 151 0.37 -14.29 2.82
CA PRO A 151 -0.22 -15.10 3.85
C PRO A 151 0.33 -14.75 5.24
N GLY A 152 -0.53 -14.79 6.27
CA GLY A 152 -0.18 -14.39 7.63
C GLY A 152 0.91 -15.23 8.30
N ASN A 153 1.18 -16.42 7.79
CA ASN A 153 2.27 -17.29 8.22
C ASN A 153 3.55 -17.14 7.38
N THR A 154 3.63 -16.10 6.54
CA THR A 154 4.82 -15.84 5.73
C THR A 154 5.97 -15.41 6.64
N ALA A 155 7.13 -16.08 6.46
CA ALA A 155 8.35 -15.68 7.14
C ALA A 155 9.03 -14.52 6.41
N ASP A 156 9.54 -13.56 7.15
CA ASP A 156 10.21 -12.36 6.62
C ASP A 156 11.32 -12.69 5.61
N LYS A 157 12.02 -13.79 5.86
CA LYS A 157 13.17 -14.26 5.08
C LYS A 157 12.86 -14.66 3.62
N THR A 158 11.60 -14.95 3.29
CA THR A 158 11.26 -15.52 1.97
C THR A 158 10.75 -14.49 0.96
N THR A 159 10.50 -13.27 1.40
CA THR A 159 9.77 -12.27 0.61
C THR A 159 10.66 -11.34 -0.21
N LEU A 160 11.86 -11.05 0.28
CA LEU A 160 12.74 -10.03 -0.27
C LEU A 160 13.12 -10.31 -1.74
N ARG A 161 13.49 -11.56 -2.08
CA ARG A 161 13.89 -11.92 -3.45
C ARG A 161 12.81 -11.58 -4.48
N GLY A 162 11.56 -11.98 -4.22
CA GLY A 162 10.44 -11.69 -5.11
C GLY A 162 10.16 -10.19 -5.28
N PHE A 163 10.44 -9.38 -4.25
CA PHE A 163 10.34 -7.92 -4.34
C PHE A 163 11.48 -7.32 -5.15
N LEU A 164 12.72 -7.73 -4.94
CA LEU A 164 13.87 -7.28 -5.73
C LEU A 164 13.62 -7.50 -7.22
N GLU A 165 13.23 -8.72 -7.60
CA GLU A 165 12.92 -9.07 -8.99
C GLU A 165 11.78 -8.21 -9.58
N ARG A 166 10.73 -7.94 -8.78
CA ARG A 166 9.60 -7.11 -9.22
C ARG A 166 10.02 -5.67 -9.45
N ILE A 167 10.74 -5.07 -8.52
CA ILE A 167 11.22 -3.69 -8.63
C ILE A 167 12.21 -3.56 -9.79
N GLU A 168 13.11 -4.51 -9.99
CA GLU A 168 14.01 -4.52 -11.13
C GLU A 168 13.26 -4.64 -12.46
N ARG A 169 12.23 -5.47 -12.51
CA ARG A 169 11.40 -5.62 -13.72
C ARG A 169 10.62 -4.35 -14.05
N GLN A 170 10.11 -3.67 -13.03
CA GLN A 170 9.25 -2.50 -13.19
C GLN A 170 10.04 -1.20 -13.43
N TYR A 171 11.15 -1.01 -12.73
CA TYR A 171 11.93 0.23 -12.74
C TYR A 171 13.34 0.07 -13.32
N GLY A 172 13.66 -1.09 -13.86
CA GLY A 172 14.96 -1.43 -14.42
C GLY A 172 16.03 -1.70 -13.36
N LYS A 173 17.17 -2.22 -13.81
CA LYS A 173 18.37 -2.40 -12.99
C LYS A 173 19.08 -1.06 -12.82
N ALA A 174 18.79 -0.34 -11.76
CA ALA A 174 19.49 0.87 -11.39
C ALA A 174 20.50 0.60 -10.25
N ARG A 175 21.46 1.49 -10.06
CA ARG A 175 22.31 1.50 -8.86
C ARG A 175 21.45 1.98 -7.68
N ARG A 176 20.69 1.05 -7.08
CA ARG A 176 19.83 1.34 -5.94
C ARG A 176 20.48 0.87 -4.66
N VAL A 177 20.21 1.58 -3.57
CA VAL A 177 20.54 1.16 -2.22
C VAL A 177 19.24 0.73 -1.53
N TRP A 178 19.22 -0.52 -1.08
CA TRP A 178 18.11 -1.05 -0.29
C TRP A 178 18.36 -0.85 1.19
N LEU A 179 17.44 -0.15 1.85
CA LEU A 179 17.43 -0.02 3.30
C LEU A 179 16.43 -1.03 3.86
N MET A 180 16.90 -1.90 4.76
CA MET A 180 16.11 -2.99 5.30
C MET A 180 16.35 -3.12 6.80
N ASP A 181 15.30 -3.47 7.54
CA ASP A 181 15.46 -3.77 8.96
C ASP A 181 16.12 -5.15 9.16
N ARG A 182 16.70 -5.32 10.34
CA ARG A 182 17.31 -6.59 10.74
C ARG A 182 16.28 -7.73 10.70
N GLY A 183 16.71 -8.90 10.26
CA GLY A 183 15.87 -10.10 10.20
C GLY A 183 15.04 -10.21 8.92
N VAL A 184 14.99 -9.17 8.07
CA VAL A 184 14.36 -9.26 6.75
C VAL A 184 15.21 -10.08 5.78
N PRO A 185 16.51 -9.77 5.52
CA PRO A 185 17.32 -10.57 4.63
C PRO A 185 18.01 -11.72 5.35
N THR A 186 18.17 -12.84 4.64
CA THR A 186 19.09 -13.90 5.05
C THR A 186 20.49 -13.64 4.50
N GLU A 187 21.52 -14.26 5.09
CA GLU A 187 22.90 -14.16 4.56
C GLU A 187 22.99 -14.68 3.11
N GLU A 188 22.19 -15.68 2.76
CA GLU A 188 22.12 -16.20 1.38
C GLU A 188 21.62 -15.12 0.41
N VAL A 189 20.53 -14.41 0.74
CA VAL A 189 20.00 -13.33 -0.09
C VAL A 189 20.99 -12.17 -0.16
N LEU A 190 21.67 -11.83 0.93
CA LEU A 190 22.71 -10.80 0.91
C LEU A 190 23.92 -11.21 0.04
N ALA A 191 24.30 -12.50 0.07
CA ALA A 191 25.35 -13.02 -0.80
C ALA A 191 24.95 -12.95 -2.28
N GLU A 192 23.70 -13.29 -2.61
CA GLU A 192 23.16 -13.14 -3.96
C GLU A 192 23.18 -11.69 -4.43
N MET A 193 22.76 -10.76 -3.57
CA MET A 193 22.78 -9.32 -3.86
C MET A 193 24.21 -8.82 -4.16
N ARG A 194 25.21 -9.28 -3.40
CA ARG A 194 26.62 -8.98 -3.64
C ARG A 194 27.16 -9.57 -4.93
N ALA A 195 26.71 -10.79 -5.28
CA ALA A 195 27.16 -11.51 -6.47
C ALA A 195 26.42 -11.12 -7.76
N ALA A 196 25.34 -10.33 -7.66
CA ALA A 196 24.58 -9.88 -8.82
C ALA A 196 25.44 -8.99 -9.74
N ALA A 197 25.10 -8.95 -11.02
CA ALA A 197 25.78 -8.10 -12.01
C ALA A 197 24.77 -7.11 -12.65
N PRO A 198 24.79 -5.81 -12.34
CA PRO A 198 25.64 -5.16 -11.32
C PRO A 198 25.28 -5.56 -9.87
N PRO A 199 26.22 -5.44 -8.91
CA PRO A 199 25.91 -5.71 -7.50
C PRO A 199 24.79 -4.84 -6.97
N VAL A 200 23.92 -5.44 -6.18
CA VAL A 200 22.82 -4.73 -5.50
C VAL A 200 23.34 -4.20 -4.17
N HIS A 201 23.31 -2.89 -3.99
CA HIS A 201 23.76 -2.24 -2.76
C HIS A 201 22.67 -2.29 -1.69
N TYR A 202 23.07 -2.49 -0.43
CA TYR A 202 22.14 -2.53 0.67
C TYR A 202 22.74 -1.99 1.98
N LEU A 203 21.86 -1.55 2.86
CA LEU A 203 22.15 -1.23 4.25
C LEU A 203 21.14 -1.98 5.13
N VAL A 204 21.63 -2.79 6.05
CA VAL A 204 20.83 -3.64 6.94
C VAL A 204 21.17 -3.36 8.39
N GLY A 205 20.15 -3.25 9.23
CA GLY A 205 20.35 -3.17 10.67
C GLY A 205 21.01 -4.46 11.21
N THR A 206 22.07 -4.32 12.00
CA THR A 206 22.70 -5.47 12.67
C THR A 206 22.11 -5.68 14.06
N PRO A 207 21.98 -6.93 14.55
CA PRO A 207 21.63 -7.19 15.94
C PRO A 207 22.68 -6.56 16.86
N LYS A 208 22.24 -5.95 17.98
CA LYS A 208 23.18 -5.66 19.05
C LYS A 208 23.76 -6.98 19.53
N VAL A 209 25.06 -7.12 19.46
CA VAL A 209 25.77 -8.21 20.14
C VAL A 209 25.59 -7.96 21.64
N ALA A 210 24.96 -8.93 22.33
CA ALA A 210 24.77 -8.88 23.77
C ALA A 210 26.11 -9.13 24.47
#